data_7dec2b825ff70954833e866cf719a73c
#
_entry.id   7dec2b825ff70954833e866cf719a73c
#
_cell.length_a   1.000
_cell.length_b   1.000
_cell.length_c   1.000
_cell.angle_alpha   90.00
_cell.angle_beta   90.00
_cell.angle_gamma   90.00
#
_symmetry.space_group_name_H-M   'P 1'
#
loop_
_entity.id
_entity.type
_entity.pdbx_description
1 polymer ?
#
loop_
_entity_poly.entity_id
_entity_poly.type
_entity_poly.pdbx_seq_one_letter_code
_entity_poly.pdbx_strand_id
1 'polypeptide(L)' 'MKFDDNIPIYLQIIDECKRRIITDEYQPGMKVPPVRELAVEFGVNPNTVQRAMQ' A
#
# COMPACT_ATOMS: atom_id res chain seq x y z
N MET A 1 7.84 -5.24 -3.88
CA MET A 1 6.69 -6.13 -3.64
C MET A 1 6.31 -6.85 -4.92
N LYS A 2 6.01 -8.14 -4.81
CA LYS A 2 5.68 -8.96 -5.98
C LYS A 2 4.17 -9.15 -6.05
N PHE A 3 3.56 -8.72 -7.15
CA PHE A 3 2.11 -8.77 -7.33
C PHE A 3 1.67 -10.02 -8.09
N ASP A 4 0.46 -10.49 -7.76
CA ASP A 4 -0.21 -11.55 -8.51
C ASP A 4 -1.00 -10.91 -9.66
N ASP A 5 -0.73 -11.34 -10.89
CA ASP A 5 -1.36 -10.78 -12.10
C ASP A 5 -2.86 -11.07 -12.17
N ASN A 6 -3.35 -12.05 -11.43
CA ASN A 6 -4.76 -12.45 -11.44
C ASN A 6 -5.64 -11.63 -10.47
N ILE A 7 -5.03 -10.77 -9.67
CA ILE A 7 -5.73 -9.96 -8.67
C ILE A 7 -5.46 -8.49 -8.97
N PRO A 8 -6.48 -7.62 -8.93
CA PRO A 8 -6.26 -6.19 -9.12
C PRO A 8 -5.21 -5.67 -8.15
N ILE A 9 -4.27 -4.88 -8.67
CA ILE A 9 -3.13 -4.39 -7.90
C ILE A 9 -3.57 -3.59 -6.68
N TYR A 10 -4.61 -2.74 -6.82
CA TYR A 10 -5.05 -1.91 -5.70
C TYR A 10 -5.56 -2.74 -4.51
N LEU A 11 -6.15 -3.91 -4.75
CA LEU A 11 -6.57 -4.81 -3.68
C LEU A 11 -5.36 -5.40 -2.95
N GLN A 12 -4.31 -5.72 -3.68
CA GLN A 12 -3.07 -6.23 -3.09
C GLN A 12 -2.37 -5.17 -2.25
N ILE A 13 -2.42 -3.91 -2.68
CA ILE A 13 -1.89 -2.79 -1.90
C ILE A 13 -2.66 -2.62 -0.60
N ILE A 14 -3.99 -2.72 -0.64
CA ILE A 14 -4.83 -2.66 0.56
C ILE A 14 -4.42 -3.76 1.54
N ASP A 15 -4.27 -4.98 1.07
CA ASP A 15 -3.87 -6.11 1.92
C ASP A 15 -2.49 -5.90 2.54
N GLU A 16 -1.53 -5.38 1.78
CA GLU A 16 -0.20 -5.11 2.30
C GLU A 16 -0.22 -4.03 3.38
N CYS A 17 -1.00 -2.98 3.18
CA CYS A 17 -1.14 -1.92 4.18
C CYS A 17 -1.78 -2.46 5.46
N LYS A 18 -2.80 -3.31 5.34
CA LYS A 18 -3.42 -3.96 6.50
C LYS A 18 -2.42 -4.82 7.25
N ARG A 19 -1.61 -5.57 6.52
CA ARG A 19 -0.58 -6.41 7.12
C ARG A 19 0.41 -5.57 7.93
N ARG A 20 0.84 -4.43 7.39
CA ARG A 20 1.78 -3.54 8.08
C ARG A 20 1.18 -2.95 9.34
N ILE A 21 -0.11 -2.68 9.36
CA ILE A 21 -0.81 -2.20 10.57
C ILE A 21 -0.82 -3.30 11.63
N ILE A 22 -1.16 -4.53 11.22
CA ILE A 22 -1.23 -5.67 12.14
C ILE A 22 0.14 -6.00 12.73
N THR A 23 1.21 -5.85 11.96
CA THR A 23 2.58 -6.14 12.41
C THR A 23 3.25 -4.95 13.10
N ASP A 24 2.49 -3.88 13.39
CA ASP A 24 2.97 -2.67 14.06
C ASP A 24 4.00 -1.87 13.25
N GLU A 25 4.14 -2.13 11.97
CA GLU A 25 4.96 -1.25 11.10
C GLU A 25 4.34 0.14 10.98
N TYR A 26 2.99 0.20 11.02
CA TYR A 26 2.23 1.45 11.06
C TYR A 26 1.49 1.50 12.40
N GLN A 27 2.02 2.23 13.36
CA GLN A 27 1.44 2.31 14.71
C GLN A 27 0.40 3.43 14.81
N PRO A 28 -0.53 3.34 15.77
CA PRO A 28 -1.46 4.43 16.03
C PRO A 28 -0.71 5.75 16.29
N GLY A 29 -1.14 6.81 15.63
CA GLY A 29 -0.48 8.10 15.74
C GLY A 29 0.74 8.26 14.85
N MET A 30 1.21 7.21 14.22
CA MET A 30 2.32 7.27 13.28
C MET A 30 1.86 7.86 11.96
N LYS A 31 2.68 8.74 11.39
CA LYS A 31 2.36 9.33 10.08
C LYS A 31 2.56 8.29 8.99
N VAL A 32 1.50 8.01 8.22
CA VAL A 32 1.57 7.10 7.10
C VAL A 32 2.44 7.72 5.99
N PRO A 33 3.32 6.93 5.32
CA PRO A 33 4.13 7.46 4.22
C PRO A 33 3.27 8.08 3.12
N PRO A 34 3.75 9.13 2.45
CA PRO A 34 3.03 9.73 1.33
C PRO A 34 2.77 8.73 0.20
N VAL A 35 1.68 8.94 -0.51
CA VAL A 35 1.29 8.09 -1.64
C VAL A 35 2.43 7.89 -2.64
N ARG A 36 3.19 8.95 -2.93
CA ARG A 36 4.30 8.87 -3.89
C ARG A 36 5.39 7.90 -3.43
N GLU A 37 5.72 7.92 -2.14
CA GLU A 37 6.73 7.01 -1.60
C GLU A 37 6.25 5.58 -1.64
N LEU A 38 4.99 5.33 -1.32
CA LEU A 38 4.41 4.00 -1.43
C LEU A 38 4.38 3.51 -2.87
N ALA A 39 4.08 4.39 -3.82
CA ALA A 39 4.07 4.04 -5.23
C ALA A 39 5.46 3.60 -5.70
N VAL A 40 6.50 4.29 -5.28
CA VAL A 40 7.88 3.92 -5.61
C VAL A 40 8.23 2.58 -4.96
N GLU A 41 7.88 2.40 -3.69
CA GLU A 41 8.16 1.16 -2.97
C GLU A 41 7.49 -0.04 -3.63
N PHE A 42 6.23 0.12 -4.04
CA PHE A 42 5.46 -0.96 -4.66
C PHE A 42 5.72 -1.09 -6.17
N GLY A 43 6.36 -0.10 -6.78
CA GLY A 43 6.61 -0.10 -8.22
C GLY A 43 5.35 0.09 -9.05
N VAL A 44 4.42 0.91 -8.57
CA VAL A 44 3.13 1.15 -9.25
C VAL A 44 2.87 2.63 -9.44
N ASN A 45 1.85 2.95 -10.23
CA ASN A 45 1.42 4.31 -10.46
C ASN A 45 0.86 4.92 -9.16
N PRO A 46 1.18 6.18 -8.82
CA PRO A 46 0.63 6.84 -7.63
C PRO A 46 -0.90 6.84 -7.58
N ASN A 47 -1.57 6.92 -8.73
CA ASN A 47 -3.04 6.87 -8.77
C ASN A 47 -3.57 5.54 -8.25
N THR A 48 -2.85 4.45 -8.49
CA THR A 48 -3.23 3.12 -8.00
C THR A 48 -3.15 3.08 -6.47
N VAL A 49 -2.09 3.65 -5.91
CA VAL A 49 -1.94 3.72 -4.45
C VAL A 49 -3.03 4.60 -3.86
N GLN A 50 -3.30 5.75 -4.46
CA GLN A 50 -4.33 6.67 -3.98
C GLN A 50 -5.71 6.00 -3.98
N ARG A 51 -6.01 5.23 -5.01
CA ARG A 51 -7.25 4.47 -5.10
C ARG A 51 -7.36 3.46 -3.95
N ALA A 52 -6.26 2.82 -3.60
CA ALA A 52 -6.22 1.85 -2.49
C ALA A 52 -6.44 2.53 -1.14
N MET A 53 -6.07 3.80 -1.00
CA MET A 53 -6.16 4.55 0.25
C MET A 53 -7.51 5.23 0.49
N GLN A 54 -8.40 5.18 -0.47
CA GLN A 54 -9.73 5.80 -0.34
C GLN A 54 -10.67 5.00 0.53
#